data_9f3e369b53f4f88a9c4dbca0d6f75f09
#
_entry.id   9f3e369b53f4f88a9c4dbca0d6f75f09
#
_cell.length_a   1.000
_cell.length_b   1.000
_cell.length_c   1.000
_cell.angle_alpha   90.00
_cell.angle_beta   90.00
_cell.angle_gamma   90.00
#
_symmetry.space_group_name_H-M   'P 1'
#
loop_
_entity.id
_entity.type
_entity.pdbx_description
1 polymer ?
#
loop_
_entity_poly.entity_id
_entity_poly.type
_entity_poly.pdbx_seq_one_letter_code
_entity_poly.pdbx_strand_id
1 'polypeptide(L)'
;GYIPGIHLLAIKPALAEEHPWLPQALSEIIDRSYEVWMDKRAKYADTTPWLLDDLRRTVVDLPADWNANGYAANEKMIDDFAQELHAQGLTARRLTPGDLFPNFAQ
;
A
#
# COMPACT_ATOMS: atom_id res chain seq x y z
N GLY A 1 -8.89 -9.10 -8.58
CA GLY A 1 -8.07 -8.01 -9.13
C GLY A 1 -7.64 -7.04 -8.04
N TYR A 2 -6.64 -6.24 -8.32
CA TYR A 2 -6.13 -5.21 -7.43
C TYR A 2 -5.69 -3.99 -8.27
N ILE A 3 -5.60 -2.84 -7.62
CA ILE A 3 -4.98 -1.65 -8.21
C ILE A 3 -3.52 -1.65 -7.76
N PRO A 4 -2.55 -1.59 -8.70
CA PRO A 4 -1.14 -1.62 -8.34
C PRO A 4 -0.76 -0.45 -7.44
N GLY A 5 -0.05 -0.75 -6.35
CA GLY A 5 0.58 0.26 -5.50
C GLY A 5 1.75 0.92 -6.23
N ILE A 6 1.89 2.24 -6.07
CA ILE A 6 2.93 3.04 -6.72
C ILE A 6 3.96 3.62 -5.75
N HIS A 7 3.74 3.51 -4.46
CA HIS A 7 4.65 4.03 -3.43
C HIS A 7 4.97 2.98 -2.38
N LEU A 8 6.24 2.93 -2.02
CA LEU A 8 6.75 2.11 -0.92
C LEU A 8 7.54 3.00 0.04
N LEU A 9 7.42 2.74 1.33
CA LEU A 9 8.29 3.29 2.35
C LEU A 9 9.39 2.28 2.65
N ALA A 10 10.63 2.67 2.43
CA ALA A 10 11.80 1.85 2.75
C ALA A 10 12.55 2.43 3.94
N ILE A 11 13.02 1.57 4.83
CA ILE A 11 13.90 1.92 5.95
C ILE A 11 15.20 1.14 5.86
N LYS A 12 16.28 1.69 6.41
CA LYS A 12 17.57 1.00 6.45
C LYS A 12 17.47 -0.26 7.33
N PRO A 13 17.99 -1.43 6.90
CA PRO A 13 17.94 -2.66 7.68
C PRO A 13 18.48 -2.50 9.11
N ALA A 14 19.62 -1.84 9.26
CA ALA A 14 20.22 -1.57 10.57
C ALA A 14 19.26 -0.83 11.53
N LEU A 15 18.43 0.09 11.00
CA LEU A 15 17.46 0.81 11.81
C LEU A 15 16.30 -0.09 12.24
N ALA A 16 15.87 -1.02 11.38
CA ALA A 16 14.84 -1.99 11.73
C ALA A 16 15.36 -3.03 12.74
N GLU A 17 16.64 -3.40 12.66
CA GLU A 17 17.29 -4.30 13.63
C GLU A 17 17.44 -3.61 15.01
N GLU A 18 17.85 -2.36 15.04
CA GLU A 18 17.98 -1.57 16.27
C GLU A 18 16.62 -1.26 16.91
N HIS A 19 15.60 -1.05 16.08
CA HIS A 19 14.23 -0.69 16.50
C HIS A 19 13.19 -1.61 15.85
N PRO A 20 13.01 -2.86 16.33
CA PRO A 20 12.10 -3.84 15.72
C PRO A 20 10.64 -3.39 15.65
N TRP A 21 10.24 -2.46 16.50
CA TRP A 21 8.89 -1.88 16.52
C TRP A 21 8.64 -0.85 15.39
N LEU A 22 9.70 -0.30 14.79
CA LEU A 22 9.62 0.83 13.87
C LEU A 22 8.84 0.54 12.56
N PRO A 23 9.04 -0.61 11.89
CA PRO A 23 8.27 -0.91 10.67
C PRO A 23 6.77 -0.91 10.91
N GLN A 24 6.33 -1.51 12.00
CA GLN A 24 4.92 -1.57 12.36
C GLN A 24 4.38 -0.18 12.73
N ALA A 25 5.10 0.59 13.54
CA ALA A 25 4.70 1.95 13.92
C ALA A 25 4.56 2.88 12.72
N LEU A 26 5.44 2.76 11.72
CA LEU A 26 5.35 3.54 10.48
C LEU A 26 4.12 3.15 9.66
N SER A 27 3.79 1.85 9.58
CA SER A 27 2.56 1.40 8.92
C SER A 27 1.32 1.97 9.60
N GLU A 28 1.26 1.91 10.93
CA GLU A 28 0.14 2.46 11.73
C GLU A 28 -0.02 3.98 11.56
N ILE A 29 1.11 4.72 11.44
CA ILE A 29 1.07 6.17 11.17
C ILE A 29 0.47 6.45 9.78
N ILE A 30 0.82 5.65 8.79
CA ILE A 30 0.27 5.79 7.43
C ILE A 30 -1.23 5.50 7.44
N ASP A 31 -1.67 4.42 8.09
CA ASP A 31 -3.09 4.07 8.22
C ASP A 31 -3.87 5.19 8.93
N ARG A 32 -3.34 5.69 10.04
CA ARG A 32 -3.96 6.80 10.77
C ARG A 32 -4.01 8.09 9.94
N SER A 33 -2.99 8.36 9.15
CA SER A 33 -2.98 9.51 8.22
C SER A 33 -4.10 9.39 7.19
N TYR A 34 -4.34 8.19 6.67
CA TYR A 34 -5.43 7.91 5.75
C TYR A 34 -6.81 8.10 6.41
N GLU A 35 -7.00 7.61 7.64
CA GLU A 35 -8.24 7.83 8.41
C GLU A 35 -8.52 9.32 8.60
N VAL A 36 -7.51 10.10 9.03
CA VAL A 36 -7.62 11.55 9.20
C VAL A 36 -7.98 12.25 7.87
N TRP A 37 -7.42 11.77 6.76
CA TRP A 37 -7.76 12.30 5.45
C TRP A 37 -9.21 11.97 5.07
N MET A 38 -9.66 10.75 5.33
CA MET A 38 -11.04 10.33 5.08
C MET A 38 -12.05 11.17 5.87
N ASP A 39 -11.78 11.45 7.15
CA ASP A 39 -12.61 12.33 7.99
C ASP A 39 -12.67 13.77 7.47
N LYS A 40 -11.53 14.26 6.95
CA LYS A 40 -11.45 15.61 6.40
C LYS A 40 -12.06 15.75 4.99
N ARG A 41 -12.26 14.65 4.30
CA ARG A 41 -12.75 14.63 2.91
C ARG A 41 -14.10 15.34 2.76
N ALA A 42 -14.97 15.24 3.77
CA ALA A 42 -16.26 15.94 3.78
C ALA A 42 -16.11 17.46 3.67
N LYS A 43 -15.03 18.03 4.22
CA LYS A 43 -14.74 19.48 4.12
C LYS A 43 -14.38 19.93 2.70
N TYR A 44 -13.83 19.01 1.90
CA TYR A 44 -13.42 19.32 0.53
C TYR A 44 -14.52 18.99 -0.49
N ALA A 45 -15.62 18.40 -0.02
CA ALA A 45 -16.77 18.05 -0.84
C ALA A 45 -17.38 19.25 -1.58
N ASP A 46 -17.32 20.43 -0.96
CA ASP A 46 -17.87 21.66 -1.52
C ASP A 46 -16.92 22.39 -2.47
N THR A 47 -15.73 21.86 -2.71
CA THR A 47 -14.69 22.57 -3.48
C THR A 47 -14.75 22.31 -4.99
N THR A 48 -15.52 21.33 -5.42
CA THR A 48 -15.67 20.99 -6.84
C THR A 48 -17.10 20.55 -7.18
N PRO A 49 -17.69 21.05 -8.27
CA PRO A 49 -19.01 20.60 -8.72
C PRO A 49 -19.01 19.14 -9.22
N TRP A 50 -17.84 18.57 -9.46
CA TRP A 50 -17.66 17.21 -10.00
C TRP A 50 -17.56 16.13 -8.91
N LEU A 51 -17.48 16.52 -7.65
CA LEU A 51 -17.22 15.59 -6.54
C LEU A 51 -18.23 14.44 -6.48
N LEU A 52 -19.51 14.72 -6.68
CA LEU A 52 -20.55 13.68 -6.64
C LEU A 52 -20.38 12.65 -7.77
N ASP A 53 -19.93 13.10 -8.93
CA ASP A 53 -19.65 12.23 -10.07
C ASP A 53 -18.40 11.37 -9.82
N ASP A 54 -17.36 11.96 -9.27
CA ASP A 54 -16.13 11.27 -8.90
C ASP A 54 -16.35 10.24 -7.78
N LEU A 55 -17.14 10.61 -6.77
CA LEU A 55 -17.55 9.65 -5.72
C LEU A 55 -18.38 8.50 -6.26
N ARG A 56 -19.31 8.78 -7.17
CA ARG A 56 -20.14 7.76 -7.81
C ARG A 56 -19.29 6.77 -8.60
N ARG A 57 -18.36 7.26 -9.40
CA ARG A 57 -17.41 6.43 -10.16
C ARG A 57 -16.53 5.61 -9.23
N THR A 58 -15.99 6.22 -8.19
CA THR A 58 -15.17 5.52 -7.19
C THR A 58 -15.93 4.35 -6.54
N VAL A 59 -17.20 4.54 -6.21
CA VAL A 59 -18.03 3.48 -5.59
C VAL A 59 -18.43 2.38 -6.58
N VAL A 60 -18.68 2.72 -7.85
CA VAL A 60 -19.14 1.78 -8.86
C VAL A 60 -17.98 1.01 -9.50
N ASP A 61 -16.88 1.70 -9.80
CA ASP A 61 -15.81 1.18 -10.65
C ASP A 61 -14.66 0.58 -9.85
N LEU A 62 -14.50 0.96 -8.56
CA LEU A 62 -13.40 0.49 -7.74
C LEU A 62 -13.86 -0.50 -6.66
N PRO A 63 -13.07 -1.54 -6.35
CA PRO A 63 -13.33 -2.39 -5.19
C PRO A 63 -13.28 -1.58 -3.89
N ALA A 64 -13.98 -2.04 -2.85
CA ALA A 64 -14.07 -1.31 -1.57
C ALA A 64 -12.70 -1.07 -0.90
N ASP A 65 -11.74 -1.94 -1.17
CA ASP A 65 -10.38 -1.94 -0.65
C ASP A 65 -9.33 -1.44 -1.68
N TRP A 66 -9.76 -0.72 -2.71
CA TRP A 66 -8.90 -0.28 -3.83
C TRP A 66 -7.63 0.46 -3.40
N ASN A 67 -7.63 1.05 -2.21
CA ASN A 67 -6.52 1.82 -1.65
C ASN A 67 -6.06 1.26 -0.30
N ALA A 68 -6.20 -0.06 -0.12
CA ALA A 68 -5.76 -0.69 1.11
C ALA A 68 -4.23 -0.60 1.26
N ASN A 69 -3.80 -0.18 2.45
CA ASN A 69 -2.40 -0.12 2.84
C ASN A 69 -1.97 -1.43 3.55
N GLY A 70 -0.66 -1.64 3.65
CA GLY A 70 -0.07 -2.73 4.41
C GLY A 70 0.20 -4.00 3.61
N TYR A 71 1.01 -4.87 4.21
CA TYR A 71 1.50 -6.10 3.59
C TYR A 71 0.38 -7.07 3.22
N ALA A 72 -0.46 -7.43 4.18
CA ALA A 72 -1.48 -8.47 4.01
C ALA A 72 -2.47 -8.15 2.88
N ALA A 73 -2.90 -6.89 2.78
CA ALA A 73 -3.82 -6.45 1.74
C ALA A 73 -3.18 -6.45 0.33
N ASN A 74 -1.86 -6.35 0.25
CA ASN A 74 -1.11 -6.20 -1.00
C ASN A 74 -0.21 -7.41 -1.31
N GLU A 75 -0.25 -8.48 -0.53
CA GLU A 75 0.63 -9.64 -0.69
C GLU A 75 0.60 -10.23 -2.09
N LYS A 76 -0.61 -10.41 -2.65
CA LYS A 76 -0.76 -10.90 -4.03
C LYS A 76 -0.11 -9.97 -5.06
N MET A 77 -0.29 -8.66 -4.92
CA MET A 77 0.34 -7.68 -5.81
C MET A 77 1.86 -7.74 -5.72
N ILE A 78 2.40 -7.87 -4.50
CA ILE A 78 3.84 -7.98 -4.26
C ILE A 78 4.41 -9.25 -4.89
N ASP A 79 3.70 -10.39 -4.76
CA ASP A 79 4.13 -11.65 -5.39
C ASP A 79 4.10 -11.59 -6.92
N ASP A 80 3.03 -11.07 -7.51
CA ASP A 80 2.91 -10.87 -8.96
C ASP A 80 4.05 -9.96 -9.48
N PHE A 81 4.33 -8.85 -8.77
CA PHE A 81 5.43 -7.94 -9.12
C PHE A 81 6.80 -8.62 -9.04
N ALA A 82 7.06 -9.38 -7.97
CA ALA A 82 8.31 -10.12 -7.80
C ALA A 82 8.50 -11.19 -8.90
N GLN A 83 7.43 -11.83 -9.31
CA GLN A 83 7.44 -12.78 -10.42
C GLN A 83 7.83 -12.09 -11.74
N GLU A 84 7.22 -10.94 -12.04
CA GLU A 84 7.51 -10.17 -13.25
C GLU A 84 8.96 -9.66 -13.27
N LEU A 85 9.48 -9.18 -12.15
CA LEU A 85 10.88 -8.76 -12.04
C LEU A 85 11.84 -9.90 -12.39
N HIS A 86 11.56 -11.13 -11.95
CA HIS A 86 12.37 -12.30 -12.27
C HIS A 86 12.22 -12.71 -13.72
N ALA A 87 11.00 -12.73 -14.24
CA ALA A 87 10.72 -13.09 -15.65
C ALA A 87 11.42 -12.14 -16.63
N GLN A 88 11.56 -10.87 -16.27
CA GLN A 88 12.27 -9.86 -17.06
C GLN A 88 13.79 -9.83 -16.82
N GLY A 89 14.32 -10.72 -15.98
CA GLY A 89 15.76 -10.82 -15.70
C GLY A 89 16.31 -9.68 -14.82
N LEU A 90 15.45 -8.92 -14.13
CA LEU A 90 15.84 -7.84 -13.24
C LEU A 90 16.32 -8.34 -11.87
N THR A 91 15.97 -9.57 -11.50
CA THR A 91 16.47 -10.25 -10.30
C THR A 91 17.08 -11.61 -10.65
N ALA A 92 18.17 -11.98 -10.00
CA ALA A 92 18.87 -13.24 -10.22
C ALA A 92 18.05 -14.48 -9.80
N ARG A 93 17.13 -14.32 -8.86
CA ARG A 93 16.18 -15.33 -8.43
C ARG A 93 14.78 -14.72 -8.25
N ARG A 94 13.75 -15.56 -8.29
CA ARG A 94 12.41 -15.12 -7.86
C ARG A 94 12.45 -14.81 -6.37
N LEU A 95 12.02 -13.59 -6.03
CA LEU A 95 11.81 -13.15 -4.65
C LEU A 95 10.38 -13.50 -4.23
N THR A 96 10.19 -13.74 -2.96
CA THR A 96 8.87 -13.89 -2.33
C THR A 96 8.45 -12.58 -1.66
N PRO A 97 7.16 -12.38 -1.36
CA PRO A 97 6.71 -11.26 -0.54
C PRO A 97 7.47 -11.17 0.80
N GLY A 98 7.75 -12.31 1.44
CA GLY A 98 8.52 -12.36 2.68
C GLY A 98 9.99 -11.95 2.54
N ASP A 99 10.62 -12.21 1.38
CA ASP A 99 11.98 -11.70 1.10
C ASP A 99 12.00 -10.16 1.03
N LEU A 100 10.94 -9.56 0.49
CA LEU A 100 10.84 -8.11 0.31
C LEU A 100 10.37 -7.38 1.57
N PHE A 101 9.53 -8.03 2.37
CA PHE A 101 8.93 -7.47 3.58
C PHE A 101 9.12 -8.38 4.80
N PRO A 102 10.37 -8.66 5.22
CA PRO A 102 10.67 -9.67 6.24
C PRO A 102 10.07 -9.35 7.63
N ASN A 103 9.77 -8.07 7.89
CA ASN A 103 9.18 -7.64 9.17
C ASN A 103 7.66 -7.86 9.26
N PHE A 104 7.00 -8.26 8.17
CA PHE A 104 5.55 -8.42 8.07
C PHE A 104 5.11 -9.83 7.69
N ALA A 105 6.01 -10.65 7.16
CA ALA A 105 5.75 -12.01 6.69
C ALA A 105 5.91 -13.05 7.82
N GLN A 106 5.19 -12.90 8.93
CA GLN A 106 5.19 -13.86 10.04
C GLN A 106 3.87 -14.61 10.12
#